data_cfa2e86aacd5920028b94b629f2587c4
#
_entry.id   cfa2e86aacd5920028b94b629f2587c4
#
_cell.length_a   1.000
_cell.length_b   1.000
_cell.length_c   1.000
_cell.angle_alpha   90.00
_cell.angle_beta   90.00
_cell.angle_gamma   90.00
#
_symmetry.space_group_name_H-M   'P 1'
#
loop_
_entity.id
_entity.type
_entity.pdbx_description
1 polymer ?
#
loop_
_entity_poly.entity_id
_entity_poly.type
_entity_poly.pdbx_seq_one_letter_code
_entity_poly.pdbx_strand_id
1 'polypeptide(L)'
;MSDNLRRDRAIRTALLQGYPGQPTGTIVRHVTTLAALISGIVGSKSTPLPHIATKVPDGTKPESRVQRFARGCDNAPILEEIYFLPYADVLLRHLALQTVVLVMDGSGVGRGCSALMIHVI
;
A
#
# COMPACT_ATOMS: atom_id res chain seq x y z
N MET A 1 -19.02 8.29 11.50
CA MET A 1 -17.72 8.18 10.81
C MET A 1 -17.95 7.48 9.48
N SER A 2 -17.49 8.07 8.38
CA SER A 2 -17.63 7.44 7.07
C SER A 2 -16.83 6.15 6.96
N ASP A 3 -17.27 5.23 6.10
CA ASP A 3 -16.56 3.98 5.87
C ASP A 3 -15.15 4.20 5.32
N ASN A 4 -14.99 5.22 4.49
CA ASN A 4 -13.68 5.61 3.97
C ASN A 4 -12.71 6.00 5.09
N LEU A 5 -13.17 6.80 6.04
CA LEU A 5 -12.35 7.24 7.17
C LEU A 5 -12.00 6.07 8.11
N ARG A 6 -12.96 5.20 8.37
CA ARG A 6 -12.75 4.01 9.21
C ARG A 6 -11.72 3.09 8.59
N ARG A 7 -11.83 2.82 7.30
CA ARG A 7 -10.90 1.97 6.56
C ARG A 7 -9.49 2.57 6.52
N ASP A 8 -9.37 3.86 6.20
CA ASP A 8 -8.09 4.56 6.17
C ASP A 8 -7.39 4.49 7.53
N ARG A 9 -8.10 4.78 8.61
CA ARG A 9 -7.53 4.70 9.96
C ARG A 9 -7.07 3.29 10.33
N ALA A 10 -7.87 2.28 9.99
CA ALA A 10 -7.53 0.89 10.28
C ALA A 10 -6.25 0.46 9.54
N ILE A 11 -6.14 0.81 8.26
CA ILE A 11 -4.96 0.48 7.45
C ILE A 11 -3.73 1.22 7.98
N ARG A 12 -3.85 2.52 8.24
CA ARG A 12 -2.75 3.31 8.78
C ARG A 12 -2.25 2.77 10.12
N THR A 13 -3.15 2.45 11.03
CA THR A 13 -2.81 1.88 12.33
C THR A 13 -2.09 0.54 12.16
N ALA A 14 -2.61 -0.34 11.30
CA ALA A 14 -2.00 -1.64 11.03
C ALA A 14 -0.58 -1.50 10.45
N LEU A 15 -0.38 -0.58 9.50
CA LEU A 15 0.93 -0.35 8.90
C LEU A 15 1.93 0.19 9.93
N LEU A 16 1.53 1.14 10.76
CA LEU A 16 2.42 1.69 11.78
C LEU A 16 2.75 0.68 12.88
N GLN A 17 1.80 -0.13 13.30
CA GLN A 17 2.03 -1.20 14.28
C GLN A 17 2.89 -2.33 13.74
N GLY A 18 2.74 -2.67 12.47
CA GLY A 18 3.54 -3.70 11.80
C GLY A 18 4.94 -3.24 11.39
N TYR A 19 5.23 -1.94 11.47
CA TYR A 19 6.55 -1.43 11.11
C TYR A 19 7.57 -1.79 12.20
N PRO A 20 8.71 -2.41 11.84
CA PRO A 20 9.72 -2.78 12.82
C PRO A 20 10.43 -1.55 13.37
N GLY A 21 10.45 -1.41 14.69
CA GLY A 21 11.06 -0.28 15.38
C GLY A 21 10.16 0.95 15.48
N GLN A 22 10.75 2.08 15.85
CA GLN A 22 10.05 3.37 15.97
C GLN A 22 10.10 4.11 14.63
N PRO A 23 8.97 4.33 13.95
CA PRO A 23 8.97 5.09 12.72
C PRO A 23 9.30 6.57 12.96
N THR A 24 10.18 7.11 12.14
CA THR A 24 10.49 8.55 12.13
C THR A 24 9.33 9.37 11.55
N GLY A 25 9.36 10.69 11.73
CA GLY A 25 8.33 11.58 11.16
C GLY A 25 8.19 11.46 9.63
N THR A 26 9.29 11.25 8.92
CA THR A 26 9.28 11.03 7.46
C THR A 26 8.60 9.71 7.10
N ILE A 27 8.92 8.63 7.82
CA ILE A 27 8.31 7.32 7.61
C ILE A 27 6.81 7.37 7.92
N VAL A 28 6.42 8.00 9.03
CA VAL A 28 5.00 8.17 9.39
C VAL A 28 4.23 8.89 8.27
N ARG A 29 4.81 9.94 7.71
CA ARG A 29 4.19 10.71 6.62
C ARG A 29 4.02 9.88 5.35
N HIS A 30 5.04 9.12 4.96
CA HIS A 30 4.97 8.23 3.79
C HIS A 30 3.98 7.08 4.02
N VAL A 31 3.98 6.48 5.20
CA VAL A 31 3.05 5.42 5.56
C VAL A 31 1.60 5.94 5.57
N THR A 32 1.39 7.17 6.03
CA THR A 32 0.06 7.82 5.97
C THR A 32 -0.43 7.97 4.52
N THR A 33 0.44 8.38 3.61
CA THR A 33 0.11 8.46 2.17
C THR A 33 -0.15 7.07 1.58
N LEU A 34 0.68 6.08 1.92
CA LEU A 34 0.50 4.70 1.49
C LEU A 34 -0.83 4.12 1.98
N ALA A 35 -1.19 4.37 3.24
CA ALA A 35 -2.47 3.93 3.81
C ALA A 35 -3.66 4.54 3.06
N ALA A 36 -3.59 5.82 2.75
CA ALA A 36 -4.61 6.51 1.97
C ALA A 36 -4.74 5.90 0.56
N LEU A 37 -3.62 5.59 -0.08
CA LEU A 37 -3.59 4.97 -1.40
C LEU A 37 -4.23 3.57 -1.35
N ILE A 38 -3.83 2.73 -0.40
CA ILE A 38 -4.40 1.38 -0.22
C ILE A 38 -5.90 1.47 0.07
N SER A 39 -6.30 2.35 0.98
CA SER A 39 -7.71 2.55 1.33
C SER A 39 -8.53 2.99 0.11
N GLY A 40 -7.98 3.86 -0.71
CA GLY A 40 -8.62 4.32 -1.94
C GLY A 40 -8.77 3.22 -2.98
N ILE A 41 -7.76 2.36 -3.13
CA ILE A 41 -7.83 1.20 -4.03
C ILE A 41 -8.92 0.23 -3.56
N VAL A 42 -8.94 -0.10 -2.29
CA VAL A 42 -9.94 -1.01 -1.71
C VAL A 42 -11.34 -0.44 -1.85
N GLY A 43 -11.51 0.85 -1.57
CA GLY A 43 -12.81 1.50 -1.62
C GLY A 43 -13.37 1.71 -3.03
N SER A 44 -12.50 2.06 -3.99
CA SER A 44 -12.90 2.27 -5.38
C SER A 44 -12.88 1.00 -6.21
N LYS A 45 -12.19 -0.04 -5.73
CA LYS A 45 -11.93 -1.29 -6.48
C LYS A 45 -11.26 -1.00 -7.83
N SER A 46 -10.39 0.00 -7.87
CA SER A 46 -9.78 0.52 -9.08
C SER A 46 -8.38 1.05 -8.78
N THR A 47 -7.49 1.04 -9.77
CA THR A 47 -6.11 1.52 -9.61
C THR A 47 -5.81 2.89 -10.22
N PRO A 48 -6.58 3.44 -11.19
CA PRO A 48 -6.35 4.81 -11.65
C PRO A 48 -6.46 5.82 -10.51
N LEU A 49 -5.47 6.72 -10.40
CA LEU A 49 -5.39 7.71 -9.32
C LEU A 49 -6.65 8.56 -9.14
N PRO A 50 -7.33 9.03 -10.20
CA PRO A 50 -8.59 9.77 -10.04
C PRO A 50 -9.67 8.98 -9.32
N HIS A 51 -9.77 7.67 -9.56
CA HIS A 51 -10.73 6.80 -8.87
C HIS A 51 -10.35 6.59 -7.40
N ILE A 52 -9.07 6.35 -7.14
CA ILE A 52 -8.55 6.21 -5.77
C ILE A 52 -8.87 7.47 -4.97
N ALA A 53 -8.63 8.64 -5.55
CA ALA A 53 -8.82 9.93 -4.89
C ALA A 53 -10.27 10.18 -4.43
N THR A 54 -11.26 9.58 -5.10
CA THR A 54 -12.67 9.72 -4.70
C THR A 54 -13.00 9.06 -3.36
N LYS A 55 -12.18 8.10 -2.91
CA LYS A 55 -12.41 7.32 -1.69
C LYS A 55 -11.46 7.67 -0.55
N VAL A 56 -10.68 8.73 -0.71
CA VAL A 56 -9.78 9.23 0.35
C VAL A 56 -10.55 10.22 1.24
N PRO A 57 -10.56 10.00 2.57
CA PRO A 57 -11.40 10.77 3.49
C PRO A 57 -10.73 12.05 3.99
N ASP A 58 -10.05 12.79 3.15
CA ASP A 58 -9.49 14.08 3.53
C ASP A 58 -10.29 15.23 2.92
N GLY A 59 -10.12 16.45 3.44
CA GLY A 59 -10.83 17.63 2.99
C GLY A 59 -10.22 18.32 1.78
N THR A 60 -9.18 17.75 1.16
CA THR A 60 -8.53 18.37 0.00
C THR A 60 -9.30 18.12 -1.28
N LYS A 61 -9.02 18.93 -2.30
CA LYS A 61 -9.62 18.76 -3.62
C LYS A 61 -9.13 17.47 -4.28
N PRO A 62 -9.97 16.79 -5.10
CA PRO A 62 -9.59 15.57 -5.78
C PRO A 62 -8.29 15.70 -6.60
N GLU A 63 -8.10 16.82 -7.29
CA GLU A 63 -6.90 17.08 -8.08
C GLU A 63 -5.63 17.12 -7.20
N SER A 64 -5.73 17.70 -6.01
CA SER A 64 -4.62 17.76 -5.05
C SER A 64 -4.25 16.37 -4.53
N ARG A 65 -5.24 15.52 -4.32
CA ARG A 65 -5.03 14.12 -3.92
C ARG A 65 -4.32 13.34 -5.01
N VAL A 66 -4.75 13.48 -6.26
CA VAL A 66 -4.13 12.83 -7.42
C VAL A 66 -2.66 13.23 -7.52
N GLN A 67 -2.36 14.53 -7.41
CA GLN A 67 -0.98 15.03 -7.43
C GLN A 67 -0.15 14.47 -6.28
N ARG A 68 -0.71 14.42 -5.08
CA ARG A 68 -0.01 13.85 -3.92
C ARG A 68 0.35 12.38 -4.14
N PHE A 69 -0.56 11.59 -4.66
CA PHE A 69 -0.30 10.18 -4.95
C PHE A 69 0.70 9.99 -6.09
N ALA A 70 0.59 10.78 -7.15
CA ALA A 70 1.55 10.76 -8.25
C ALA A 70 2.98 11.07 -7.76
N ARG A 71 3.14 12.10 -6.93
CA ARG A 71 4.42 12.44 -6.32
C ARG A 71 4.94 11.32 -5.43
N GLY A 72 4.05 10.68 -4.66
CA GLY A 72 4.41 9.54 -3.82
C GLY A 72 4.94 8.36 -4.63
N CYS A 73 4.30 8.05 -5.76
CA CYS A 73 4.74 6.98 -6.65
C CYS A 73 6.10 7.27 -7.32
N ASP A 74 6.37 8.55 -7.62
CA ASP A 74 7.61 8.98 -8.28
C ASP A 74 8.72 9.36 -7.30
N ASN A 75 8.47 9.29 -6.01
CA ASN A 75 9.41 9.74 -4.99
C ASN A 75 10.55 8.74 -4.82
N ALA A 76 11.74 9.08 -5.31
CA ALA A 76 12.93 8.25 -5.22
C ALA A 76 13.34 7.83 -3.79
N PRO A 77 13.18 8.67 -2.73
CA PRO A 77 13.42 8.23 -1.35
C PRO A 77 12.47 7.16 -0.82
N ILE A 78 11.36 6.87 -1.50
CA ILE A 78 10.48 5.77 -1.11
C ILE A 78 11.04 4.48 -1.70
N LEU A 79 11.82 3.77 -0.89
CA LEU A 79 12.52 2.55 -1.28
C LEU A 79 11.78 1.31 -0.76
N GLU A 80 11.84 0.25 -1.54
CA GLU A 80 11.26 -1.05 -1.17
C GLU A 80 11.84 -1.58 0.15
N GLU A 81 13.12 -1.36 0.39
CA GLU A 81 13.82 -1.77 1.60
C GLU A 81 13.24 -1.11 2.86
N ILE A 82 12.61 0.05 2.73
CA ILE A 82 12.05 0.79 3.88
C ILE A 82 10.55 0.53 4.02
N TYR A 83 9.80 0.47 2.92
CA TYR A 83 8.34 0.48 2.95
C TYR A 83 7.68 -0.85 2.59
N PHE A 84 8.39 -1.76 1.96
CA PHE A 84 7.85 -3.06 1.57
C PHE A 84 8.53 -4.22 2.29
N LEU A 85 9.85 -4.32 2.21
CA LEU A 85 10.59 -5.48 2.74
C LEU A 85 10.39 -5.70 4.25
N PRO A 86 10.32 -4.66 5.12
CA PRO A 86 10.06 -4.89 6.54
C PRO A 86 8.74 -5.61 6.79
N TYR A 87 7.69 -5.27 6.06
CA TYR A 87 6.38 -5.94 6.18
C TYR A 87 6.41 -7.36 5.62
N ALA A 88 7.06 -7.55 4.47
CA ALA A 88 7.23 -8.85 3.86
C ALA A 88 8.02 -9.80 4.78
N ASP A 89 9.07 -9.31 5.43
CA ASP A 89 9.86 -10.08 6.38
C ASP A 89 9.04 -10.55 7.58
N VAL A 90 8.24 -9.66 8.18
CA VAL A 90 7.35 -10.03 9.28
C VAL A 90 6.33 -11.08 8.84
N LEU A 91 5.73 -10.91 7.68
CA LEU A 91 4.76 -11.87 7.14
C LEU A 91 5.41 -13.24 6.89
N LEU A 92 6.58 -13.26 6.28
CA LEU A 92 7.30 -14.50 5.96
C LEU A 92 7.72 -15.24 7.24
N ARG A 93 8.14 -14.53 8.27
CA ARG A 93 8.46 -15.14 9.58
C ARG A 93 7.23 -15.81 10.20
N HIS A 94 6.06 -15.20 10.08
CA HIS A 94 4.81 -15.79 10.54
C HIS A 94 4.46 -17.06 9.77
N LEU A 95 4.63 -17.03 8.44
CA LEU A 95 4.35 -18.17 7.57
C LEU A 95 5.37 -19.31 7.75
N ALA A 96 6.61 -19.01 8.14
CA ALA A 96 7.66 -20.00 8.36
C ALA A 96 7.39 -20.94 9.54
N LEU A 97 6.39 -20.63 10.38
CA LEU A 97 5.98 -21.52 11.48
C LEU A 97 5.20 -22.76 11.00
N GLN A 98 4.87 -22.83 9.74
CA GLN A 98 4.11 -23.94 9.15
C GLN A 98 4.65 -24.24 7.74
N THR A 99 4.26 -25.39 7.21
CA THR A 99 4.58 -25.73 5.82
C THR A 99 3.90 -24.76 4.87
N VAL A 100 4.67 -24.16 3.98
CA VAL A 100 4.17 -23.20 3.01
C VAL A 100 4.33 -23.77 1.60
N VAL A 101 3.24 -23.74 0.84
CA VAL A 101 3.24 -24.09 -0.58
C VAL A 101 3.17 -22.81 -1.39
N LEU A 102 4.14 -22.62 -2.28
CA LEU A 102 4.19 -21.45 -3.15
C LEU A 102 3.78 -21.83 -4.57
N VAL A 103 2.90 -21.04 -5.15
CA VAL A 103 2.52 -21.16 -6.57
C VAL A 103 2.97 -19.88 -7.27
N MET A 104 3.72 -20.05 -8.36
CA MET A 104 4.19 -18.93 -9.18
C MET A 104 3.40 -18.91 -10.50
N ASP A 105 2.93 -17.74 -10.86
CA ASP A 105 2.21 -17.51 -12.11
C ASP A 105 2.71 -16.22 -12.77
N GLY A 106 2.89 -16.27 -14.09
CA GLY A 106 3.26 -15.11 -14.89
C GLY A 106 2.08 -14.64 -15.73
N SER A 107 1.74 -13.36 -15.64
CA SER A 107 0.65 -12.75 -16.39
C SER A 107 1.11 -11.52 -17.15
N GLY A 108 0.63 -11.35 -18.39
CA GLY A 108 0.81 -10.11 -19.13
C GLY A 108 -0.10 -9.01 -18.58
N VAL A 109 0.48 -7.84 -18.27
CA VAL A 109 -0.26 -6.69 -17.74
C VAL A 109 -0.34 -5.53 -18.74
N GLY A 110 -0.15 -5.81 -20.01
CA GLY A 110 -0.23 -4.83 -21.09
C GLY A 110 1.08 -4.10 -21.38
N ARG A 111 1.16 -3.46 -22.53
CA ARG A 111 2.33 -2.67 -22.98
C ARG A 111 3.68 -3.40 -22.89
N GLY A 112 3.70 -4.72 -23.11
CA GLY A 112 4.91 -5.53 -23.05
C GLY A 112 5.42 -5.81 -21.62
N CYS A 113 4.66 -5.46 -20.61
CA CYS A 113 5.00 -5.75 -19.22
C CYS A 113 4.40 -7.08 -18.79
N SER A 114 5.14 -7.81 -17.95
CA SER A 114 4.68 -9.04 -17.33
C SER A 114 4.75 -8.90 -15.81
N ALA A 115 3.74 -9.43 -15.13
CA ALA A 115 3.75 -9.55 -13.67
C ALA A 115 4.02 -10.99 -13.28
N LEU A 116 4.96 -11.20 -12.38
CA LEU A 116 5.17 -12.48 -11.72
C LEU A 116 4.42 -12.47 -10.39
N MET A 117 3.46 -13.36 -10.25
CA MET A 117 2.65 -13.50 -9.05
C MET A 117 3.11 -14.71 -8.25
N ILE A 118 3.26 -14.55 -6.96
CA ILE A 118 3.56 -15.64 -6.03
C ILE A 118 2.40 -15.73 -5.04
N HIS A 119 1.76 -16.89 -5.01
CA HIS A 119 0.66 -17.17 -4.09
C HIS A 119 1.12 -18.13 -3.01
N VAL A 120 0.70 -17.85 -1.77
CA VAL A 120 0.88 -18.74 -0.64
C VAL A 120 -0.44 -19.50 -0.42
N ILE A 121 -0.35 -20.80 -0.41
CA ILE A 121 -1.50 -21.67 -0.19
C ILE A 121 -1.50 -22.18 1.26
#